data_355859f1b822fc1d9ac76487662f921e
#
_entry.id   355859f1b822fc1d9ac76487662f921e
#
_cell.length_a   1.000
_cell.length_b   1.000
_cell.length_c   1.000
_cell.angle_alpha   90.00
_cell.angle_beta   90.00
_cell.angle_gamma   90.00
#
_symmetry.space_group_name_H-M   'P 1'
#
loop_
_entity.id
_entity.type
_entity.pdbx_description
1 polymer ?
#
loop_
_entity_poly.entity_id
_entity_poly.type
_entity_poly.pdbx_seq_one_letter_code
_entity_poly.pdbx_strand_id
1 'polypeptide(L)'
;DLHYPLRRQRQMCIRDSNVTVRFKDVPFLYLPWMNFSFGGQRKTGFLAPILGNTARSGAEVSVPFYWNIAPNYDATITPRYMSKRGLMLGNEFRYMEQTLGGQLMFDILPDDLITDETRYGVAFNHNQWLGNGWGGSLHYERVSDSNYFRDLANSVAFTSRTNLPQQATASYFGALGRDGSLNFNILVQKFQTLQDPLATIISPFKRLPQLTLNATKRNVYGLDFDLASNWTHFSHPTLQDGFRLALYPSVSIPLQNSWGFIKPRIGVHHTRYDLNAPTGTEAKTANRTLPILSLDSGLMFERDVNLWQGKYVQTLEPRMFYVYIPFEQQNNLPNFDSAEMDFSFAQIFSERRFSGEDRINDANEITLAVTSRLIESATGNERIRAAVGQKIRLTERRLTLISPQTTAAGADFIAELSGRITPHILTDAGVQLDQNNFLTEKIRAGISYHPQPGKVLNIGYRFSRDVFEQVDISTQWPLTKKWQALASTNYSLKDDKLLAGLLGVEYNACCWSLRLVANRFTTATQKTSTTFFVQLELNDLMSIGINPIRALQQGIPGYTRTNIQ
;
A
#
# COMPACT_ATOMS: atom_id res chain seq x y z
N ASP A 1 -24.49 48.09 -33.79
CA ASP A 1 -23.55 47.08 -34.29
C ASP A 1 -22.27 47.08 -33.44
N LEU A 2 -22.28 46.27 -32.41
CA LEU A 2 -21.12 46.05 -31.53
C LEU A 2 -20.49 44.74 -31.92
N HIS A 3 -19.48 44.78 -32.80
CA HIS A 3 -18.58 43.67 -33.01
C HIS A 3 -17.65 43.53 -31.82
N TYR A 4 -17.88 42.54 -30.95
CA TYR A 4 -16.90 42.05 -29.99
C TYR A 4 -15.81 41.27 -30.76
N PRO A 5 -14.52 41.67 -30.73
CA PRO A 5 -13.46 40.84 -31.26
C PRO A 5 -13.26 39.67 -30.30
N LEU A 6 -13.59 38.46 -30.75
CA LEU A 6 -13.15 37.23 -30.10
C LEU A 6 -11.62 37.27 -30.00
N ARG A 7 -11.09 37.56 -28.81
CA ARG A 7 -9.66 37.36 -28.48
C ARG A 7 -9.39 35.88 -28.58
N ARG A 8 -8.94 35.42 -29.75
CA ARG A 8 -8.18 34.17 -29.83
C ARG A 8 -6.98 34.37 -28.89
N GLN A 9 -6.97 33.67 -27.77
CA GLN A 9 -5.76 33.51 -26.98
C GLN A 9 -4.75 32.86 -27.90
N ARG A 10 -3.80 33.65 -28.42
CA ARG A 10 -2.65 33.12 -29.14
C ARG A 10 -1.88 32.31 -28.11
N GLN A 11 -1.82 31.00 -28.31
CA GLN A 11 -0.93 30.11 -27.59
C GLN A 11 0.50 30.57 -27.85
N MET A 12 1.07 31.28 -26.90
CA MET A 12 2.46 31.72 -27.00
C MET A 12 3.36 30.52 -26.74
N CYS A 13 3.91 29.96 -27.81
CA CYS A 13 4.99 28.99 -27.74
C CYS A 13 6.30 29.78 -27.96
N ILE A 14 7.15 29.80 -26.95
CA ILE A 14 8.51 30.36 -27.10
C ILE A 14 9.41 29.20 -27.50
N ARG A 15 10.00 29.30 -28.69
CA ARG A 15 11.04 28.40 -29.16
C ARG A 15 12.31 29.22 -29.29
N ASP A 16 13.29 28.97 -28.42
CA ASP A 16 14.59 29.61 -28.47
C ASP A 16 15.67 28.63 -28.93
N SER A 17 16.62 29.12 -29.70
CA SER A 17 17.83 28.42 -30.10
C SER A 17 19.05 28.99 -29.38
N ASN A 18 20.03 28.14 -29.11
CA ASN A 18 21.29 28.53 -28.41
C ASN A 18 21.03 29.11 -27.01
N VAL A 19 20.15 28.48 -26.25
CA VAL A 19 19.79 28.94 -24.88
C VAL A 19 20.94 28.65 -23.94
N THR A 20 21.44 29.69 -23.30
CA THR A 20 22.45 29.58 -22.24
C THR A 20 21.81 29.99 -20.90
N VAL A 21 21.72 29.06 -19.96
CA VAL A 21 21.28 29.38 -18.59
C VAL A 21 22.51 29.85 -17.80
N ARG A 22 22.40 31.06 -17.23
CA ARG A 22 23.47 31.67 -16.44
C ARG A 22 23.01 31.89 -15.00
N PHE A 23 23.88 31.62 -14.06
CA PHE A 23 23.70 31.98 -12.66
C PHE A 23 24.77 32.99 -12.24
N LYS A 24 24.34 34.20 -11.85
CA LYS A 24 25.28 35.34 -11.58
C LYS A 24 26.29 35.50 -12.70
N ASP A 25 25.83 35.60 -13.94
CA ASP A 25 26.61 35.73 -15.16
C ASP A 25 27.53 34.55 -15.55
N VAL A 26 27.61 33.52 -14.74
CA VAL A 26 28.34 32.29 -15.06
C VAL A 26 27.43 31.33 -15.84
N PRO A 27 27.78 30.99 -17.10
CA PRO A 27 27.01 30.01 -17.87
C PRO A 27 27.24 28.60 -17.30
N PHE A 28 26.17 27.90 -16.88
CA PHE A 28 26.29 26.56 -16.35
C PHE A 28 25.54 25.50 -17.18
N LEU A 29 24.63 25.91 -18.08
CA LEU A 29 23.93 25.03 -18.98
C LEU A 29 23.74 25.67 -20.34
N TYR A 30 24.10 24.95 -21.41
CA TYR A 30 23.86 25.32 -22.79
C TYR A 30 22.91 24.29 -23.42
N LEU A 31 21.85 24.78 -24.05
CA LEU A 31 20.91 23.96 -24.81
C LEU A 31 20.81 24.48 -26.23
N PRO A 32 21.05 23.63 -27.26
CA PRO A 32 21.02 24.08 -28.66
C PRO A 32 19.63 24.65 -29.06
N TRP A 33 18.59 24.13 -28.45
CA TRP A 33 17.21 24.64 -28.56
C TRP A 33 16.40 24.26 -27.31
N MET A 34 15.44 25.08 -26.96
CA MET A 34 14.52 24.84 -25.85
C MET A 34 13.13 25.34 -26.21
N ASN A 35 12.12 24.52 -25.92
CA ASN A 35 10.71 24.88 -26.10
C ASN A 35 10.02 24.98 -24.75
N PHE A 36 9.38 26.10 -24.49
CA PHE A 36 8.55 26.28 -23.30
C PHE A 36 7.08 26.21 -23.66
N SER A 37 6.30 25.50 -22.85
CA SER A 37 4.85 25.47 -22.92
C SER A 37 4.28 26.29 -21.78
N PHE A 38 3.73 27.46 -22.07
CA PHE A 38 2.91 28.19 -21.13
C PHE A 38 1.49 27.64 -21.17
N GLY A 39 0.90 27.30 -19.98
CA GLY A 39 -0.49 26.83 -19.90
C GLY A 39 -0.70 25.32 -19.80
N GLY A 40 0.28 24.56 -19.32
CA GLY A 40 0.10 23.13 -18.97
C GLY A 40 -0.03 22.16 -20.17
N GLN A 41 0.26 22.61 -21.40
CA GLN A 41 0.20 21.75 -22.59
C GLN A 41 1.39 20.78 -22.63
N ARG A 42 1.11 19.50 -22.96
CA ARG A 42 2.15 18.49 -23.22
C ARG A 42 2.84 18.78 -24.56
N LYS A 43 4.16 18.78 -24.56
CA LYS A 43 4.96 18.96 -25.78
C LYS A 43 6.10 17.97 -25.85
N THR A 44 6.39 17.51 -27.06
CA THR A 44 7.59 16.71 -27.35
C THR A 44 8.86 17.52 -27.14
N GLY A 45 9.84 16.95 -26.43
CA GLY A 45 11.13 17.57 -26.21
C GLY A 45 11.96 16.88 -25.12
N PHE A 46 13.20 17.30 -24.97
CA PHE A 46 14.04 16.85 -23.89
C PHE A 46 13.54 17.41 -22.55
N LEU A 47 13.49 16.55 -21.55
CA LEU A 47 13.30 16.95 -20.16
C LEU A 47 14.64 17.33 -19.54
N ALA A 48 14.59 17.95 -18.38
CA ALA A 48 15.80 18.31 -17.65
C ALA A 48 16.68 17.08 -17.37
N PRO A 49 18.00 17.20 -17.57
CA PRO A 49 18.92 16.11 -17.28
C PRO A 49 18.95 15.81 -15.79
N ILE A 50 19.08 14.52 -15.46
CA ILE A 50 19.21 14.03 -14.09
C ILE A 50 20.66 13.63 -13.88
N LEU A 51 21.32 14.26 -12.91
CA LEU A 51 22.69 13.99 -12.54
C LEU A 51 22.73 13.31 -11.17
N GLY A 52 23.52 12.26 -11.02
CA GLY A 52 23.62 11.52 -9.78
C GLY A 52 25.00 10.91 -9.55
N ASN A 53 25.22 10.44 -8.34
CA ASN A 53 26.37 9.62 -7.98
C ASN A 53 25.95 8.61 -6.92
N THR A 54 26.15 7.32 -7.19
CA THR A 54 25.89 6.25 -6.25
C THR A 54 27.12 5.36 -6.12
N ALA A 55 27.26 4.71 -4.96
CA ALA A 55 28.37 3.77 -4.75
C ALA A 55 28.35 2.59 -5.75
N ARG A 56 27.17 2.23 -6.27
CA ARG A 56 26.94 1.06 -7.13
C ARG A 56 27.11 1.35 -8.62
N SER A 57 26.64 2.51 -9.06
CA SER A 57 26.64 2.89 -10.48
C SER A 57 27.71 3.92 -10.82
N GLY A 58 28.34 4.55 -9.81
CA GLY A 58 29.27 5.67 -9.99
C GLY A 58 28.54 6.97 -10.34
N ALA A 59 29.20 7.85 -11.08
CA ALA A 59 28.58 9.04 -11.64
C ALA A 59 27.55 8.66 -12.70
N GLU A 60 26.38 9.29 -12.64
CA GLU A 60 25.24 9.00 -13.50
C GLU A 60 24.73 10.27 -14.19
N VAL A 61 24.39 10.12 -15.45
CA VAL A 61 23.72 11.15 -16.25
C VAL A 61 22.55 10.51 -17.00
N SER A 62 21.35 11.04 -16.81
CA SER A 62 20.17 10.63 -17.57
C SER A 62 19.58 11.84 -18.29
N VAL A 63 19.20 11.67 -19.56
CA VAL A 63 18.62 12.74 -20.38
C VAL A 63 17.29 12.26 -20.96
N PRO A 64 16.17 12.41 -20.23
CA PRO A 64 14.89 11.93 -20.71
C PRO A 64 14.40 12.74 -21.90
N PHE A 65 13.86 12.05 -22.91
CA PHE A 65 13.15 12.64 -24.05
C PHE A 65 11.67 12.26 -23.96
N TYR A 66 10.83 13.26 -23.77
CA TYR A 66 9.38 13.09 -23.75
C TYR A 66 8.82 13.24 -25.17
N TRP A 67 8.06 12.24 -25.59
CA TRP A 67 7.40 12.21 -26.88
C TRP A 67 5.87 12.24 -26.69
N ASN A 68 5.27 13.39 -27.00
CA ASN A 68 3.82 13.56 -27.05
C ASN A 68 3.30 13.02 -28.39
N ILE A 69 2.96 11.73 -28.45
CA ILE A 69 2.55 11.05 -29.68
C ILE A 69 1.15 11.52 -30.08
N ALA A 70 0.22 11.55 -29.12
CA ALA A 70 -1.15 12.00 -29.27
C ALA A 70 -1.70 12.50 -27.91
N PRO A 71 -2.88 13.14 -27.84
CA PRO A 71 -3.44 13.58 -26.56
C PRO A 71 -3.59 12.47 -25.50
N ASN A 72 -3.75 11.23 -25.94
CA ASN A 72 -3.98 10.03 -25.13
C ASN A 72 -2.85 9.01 -25.19
N TYR A 73 -1.74 9.31 -25.89
CA TYR A 73 -0.55 8.47 -25.99
C TYR A 73 0.70 9.29 -25.78
N ASP A 74 1.57 8.87 -24.90
CA ASP A 74 2.89 9.47 -24.74
C ASP A 74 3.97 8.42 -24.43
N ALA A 75 5.21 8.80 -24.69
CA ALA A 75 6.37 7.99 -24.35
C ALA A 75 7.45 8.85 -23.72
N THR A 76 8.27 8.26 -22.86
CA THR A 76 9.49 8.86 -22.35
C THR A 76 10.64 7.89 -22.57
N ILE A 77 11.66 8.33 -23.32
CA ILE A 77 12.85 7.56 -23.60
C ILE A 77 13.98 8.17 -22.78
N THR A 78 14.63 7.38 -21.93
CA THR A 78 15.61 7.86 -20.95
C THR A 78 16.93 7.12 -21.10
N PRO A 79 17.87 7.60 -21.95
CA PRO A 79 19.24 7.13 -21.88
C PRO A 79 19.85 7.54 -20.53
N ARG A 80 20.43 6.56 -19.82
CA ARG A 80 21.09 6.69 -18.51
C ARG A 80 22.51 6.13 -18.61
N TYR A 81 23.50 6.99 -18.59
CA TYR A 81 24.89 6.59 -18.53
C TYR A 81 25.35 6.47 -17.08
N MET A 82 25.97 5.36 -16.75
CA MET A 82 26.52 5.03 -15.43
C MET A 82 28.00 4.73 -15.58
N SER A 83 28.88 5.50 -14.92
CA SER A 83 30.32 5.39 -15.13
C SER A 83 30.92 4.01 -14.80
N LYS A 84 30.27 3.25 -13.91
CA LYS A 84 30.71 1.89 -13.53
C LYS A 84 29.99 0.76 -14.28
N ARG A 85 28.86 1.05 -14.97
CA ARG A 85 27.98 0.00 -15.53
C ARG A 85 27.69 0.14 -17.02
N GLY A 86 27.94 1.33 -17.60
CA GLY A 86 27.66 1.58 -19.01
C GLY A 86 26.35 2.31 -19.27
N LEU A 87 25.82 2.16 -20.48
CA LEU A 87 24.63 2.86 -20.98
C LEU A 87 23.37 1.99 -20.87
N MET A 88 22.42 2.44 -20.09
CA MET A 88 21.07 1.86 -19.96
C MET A 88 20.06 2.72 -20.72
N LEU A 89 19.12 2.10 -21.41
CA LEU A 89 18.00 2.76 -22.05
C LEU A 89 16.71 2.40 -21.34
N GLY A 90 16.11 3.40 -20.68
CA GLY A 90 14.80 3.30 -20.06
C GLY A 90 13.72 3.83 -21.00
N ASN A 91 12.60 3.12 -21.08
CA ASN A 91 11.46 3.50 -21.92
C ASN A 91 10.18 3.37 -21.09
N GLU A 92 9.35 4.40 -21.13
CA GLU A 92 8.02 4.41 -20.56
C GLU A 92 7.03 4.79 -21.68
N PHE A 93 6.02 3.96 -21.88
CA PHE A 93 4.92 4.24 -22.81
C PHE A 93 3.61 4.23 -22.03
N ARG A 94 2.79 5.26 -22.18
CA ARG A 94 1.49 5.40 -21.54
C ARG A 94 0.40 5.63 -22.56
N TYR A 95 -0.73 5.03 -22.31
CA TYR A 95 -1.93 5.20 -23.14
C TYR A 95 -3.18 5.23 -22.27
N MET A 96 -4.16 6.00 -22.70
CA MET A 96 -5.46 6.11 -22.05
C MET A 96 -6.54 6.38 -23.10
N GLU A 97 -7.53 5.49 -23.16
CA GLU A 97 -8.71 5.63 -23.97
C GLU A 97 -9.98 5.60 -23.09
N GLN A 98 -11.15 5.71 -23.69
CA GLN A 98 -12.40 5.77 -22.93
C GLN A 98 -12.65 4.52 -22.06
N THR A 99 -12.23 3.35 -22.54
CA THR A 99 -12.49 2.05 -21.90
C THR A 99 -11.25 1.32 -21.45
N LEU A 100 -10.07 1.81 -21.80
CA LEU A 100 -8.81 1.15 -21.47
C LEU A 100 -7.71 2.16 -21.19
N GLY A 101 -6.74 1.73 -20.38
CA GLY A 101 -5.54 2.52 -20.10
C GLY A 101 -4.43 1.65 -19.57
N GLY A 102 -3.21 2.09 -19.77
CA GLY A 102 -2.07 1.34 -19.28
C GLY A 102 -0.75 2.06 -19.42
N GLN A 103 0.27 1.36 -18.91
CA GLN A 103 1.65 1.82 -18.88
C GLN A 103 2.58 0.63 -19.11
N LEU A 104 3.49 0.77 -20.05
CA LEU A 104 4.58 -0.16 -20.29
C LEU A 104 5.90 0.54 -19.93
N MET A 105 6.68 -0.09 -19.05
CA MET A 105 8.06 0.28 -18.77
C MET A 105 8.98 -0.83 -19.27
N PHE A 106 10.02 -0.46 -19.96
CA PHE A 106 11.04 -1.38 -20.44
C PHE A 106 12.42 -0.74 -20.33
N ASP A 107 13.27 -1.32 -19.51
CA ASP A 107 14.64 -0.92 -19.30
C ASP A 107 15.58 -1.96 -19.87
N ILE A 108 16.65 -1.53 -20.53
CA ILE A 108 17.69 -2.42 -21.04
C ILE A 108 19.08 -1.79 -20.83
N LEU A 109 19.98 -2.57 -20.23
CA LEU A 109 21.42 -2.32 -20.11
C LEU A 109 22.10 -3.43 -20.92
N PRO A 110 22.49 -3.17 -22.18
CA PRO A 110 22.98 -4.21 -23.09
C PRO A 110 24.28 -4.87 -22.61
N ASP A 111 25.11 -4.08 -21.92
CA ASP A 111 26.40 -4.51 -21.39
C ASP A 111 26.61 -3.84 -20.02
N ASP A 112 26.43 -4.61 -18.95
CA ASP A 112 26.75 -4.13 -17.59
C ASP A 112 28.23 -4.42 -17.32
N LEU A 113 29.07 -3.38 -17.36
CA LEU A 113 30.53 -3.46 -17.18
C LEU A 113 31.00 -4.12 -15.87
N ILE A 114 30.09 -4.42 -14.93
CA ILE A 114 30.40 -5.13 -13.67
C ILE A 114 30.10 -6.63 -13.79
N THR A 115 29.01 -6.99 -14.49
CA THR A 115 28.54 -8.38 -14.58
C THR A 115 28.85 -9.05 -15.93
N ASP A 116 29.24 -8.26 -16.93
CA ASP A 116 29.44 -8.67 -18.33
C ASP A 116 28.19 -9.35 -18.93
N GLU A 117 26.98 -8.90 -18.50
CA GLU A 117 25.70 -9.44 -18.94
C GLU A 117 24.75 -8.37 -19.42
N THR A 118 23.86 -8.73 -20.34
CA THR A 118 22.70 -7.90 -20.71
C THR A 118 21.65 -7.97 -19.60
N ARG A 119 21.30 -6.81 -19.04
CA ARG A 119 20.28 -6.72 -17.98
C ARG A 119 19.05 -5.96 -18.48
N TYR A 120 17.88 -6.44 -18.10
CA TYR A 120 16.62 -5.82 -18.52
C TYR A 120 15.56 -5.89 -17.42
N GLY A 121 14.63 -4.95 -17.47
CA GLY A 121 13.43 -4.93 -16.66
C GLY A 121 12.20 -4.59 -17.50
N VAL A 122 11.09 -5.27 -17.24
CA VAL A 122 9.80 -5.03 -17.89
C VAL A 122 8.73 -4.89 -16.81
N ALA A 123 7.91 -3.84 -16.91
CA ALA A 123 6.70 -3.70 -16.11
C ALA A 123 5.57 -3.23 -17.02
N PHE A 124 4.47 -3.98 -17.03
CA PHE A 124 3.29 -3.67 -17.82
C PHE A 124 2.05 -3.68 -16.93
N ASN A 125 1.35 -2.56 -16.91
CA ASN A 125 0.05 -2.40 -16.24
C ASN A 125 -0.98 -2.02 -17.29
N HIS A 126 -2.07 -2.78 -17.35
CA HIS A 126 -3.20 -2.52 -18.23
C HIS A 126 -4.50 -2.73 -17.49
N ASN A 127 -5.44 -1.81 -17.69
CA ASN A 127 -6.81 -1.92 -17.19
C ASN A 127 -7.77 -1.68 -18.35
N GLN A 128 -8.84 -2.48 -18.40
CA GLN A 128 -9.85 -2.38 -19.43
C GLN A 128 -11.25 -2.54 -18.86
N TRP A 129 -12.14 -1.64 -19.24
CA TRP A 129 -13.57 -1.75 -19.06
C TRP A 129 -14.18 -2.42 -20.29
N LEU A 130 -14.77 -3.60 -20.10
CA LEU A 130 -15.35 -4.40 -21.21
C LEU A 130 -16.85 -4.14 -21.39
N GLY A 131 -17.46 -3.29 -20.55
CA GLY A 131 -18.90 -3.03 -20.57
C GLY A 131 -19.71 -4.08 -19.80
N ASN A 132 -20.99 -3.78 -19.57
CA ASN A 132 -21.97 -4.69 -18.95
C ASN A 132 -21.50 -5.32 -17.62
N GLY A 133 -20.77 -4.54 -16.80
CA GLY A 133 -20.24 -5.00 -15.52
C GLY A 133 -18.91 -5.77 -15.59
N TRP A 134 -18.37 -6.02 -16.80
CA TRP A 134 -17.09 -6.68 -16.97
C TRP A 134 -15.92 -5.71 -17.02
N GLY A 135 -14.84 -6.09 -16.36
CA GLY A 135 -13.55 -5.40 -16.44
C GLY A 135 -12.40 -6.40 -16.45
N GLY A 136 -11.27 -5.97 -16.96
CA GLY A 136 -10.06 -6.77 -16.99
C GLY A 136 -8.83 -5.98 -16.57
N SER A 137 -7.83 -6.65 -16.00
CA SER A 137 -6.53 -6.06 -15.74
C SER A 137 -5.41 -7.04 -16.02
N LEU A 138 -4.26 -6.50 -16.44
CA LEU A 138 -3.01 -7.22 -16.58
C LEU A 138 -1.91 -6.47 -15.85
N HIS A 139 -1.23 -7.16 -14.94
CA HIS A 139 -0.06 -6.66 -14.25
C HIS A 139 1.07 -7.67 -14.45
N TYR A 140 2.10 -7.26 -15.16
CA TYR A 140 3.22 -8.12 -15.50
C TYR A 140 4.53 -7.42 -15.14
N GLU A 141 5.35 -8.07 -14.33
CA GLU A 141 6.68 -7.61 -13.99
C GLU A 141 7.71 -8.71 -14.15
N ARG A 142 8.84 -8.38 -14.74
CA ARG A 142 9.96 -9.29 -14.90
C ARG A 142 11.27 -8.54 -14.98
N VAL A 143 12.32 -9.12 -14.40
CA VAL A 143 13.71 -8.63 -14.53
C VAL A 143 14.64 -9.77 -14.96
N SER A 144 15.81 -9.42 -15.48
CA SER A 144 16.82 -10.35 -15.96
C SER A 144 17.35 -11.28 -14.86
N ASP A 145 17.59 -10.71 -13.68
CA ASP A 145 18.31 -11.36 -12.58
C ASP A 145 17.84 -10.93 -11.20
N SER A 146 18.21 -11.68 -10.17
CA SER A 146 17.80 -11.43 -8.78
C SER A 146 18.41 -10.17 -8.17
N ASN A 147 19.50 -9.65 -8.72
CA ASN A 147 20.18 -8.46 -8.22
C ASN A 147 19.76 -7.17 -8.92
N TYR A 148 18.91 -7.25 -9.95
CA TYR A 148 18.53 -6.14 -10.79
C TYR A 148 18.13 -4.88 -9.99
N PHE A 149 17.15 -5.00 -9.10
CA PHE A 149 16.71 -3.85 -8.32
C PHE A 149 17.73 -3.41 -7.27
N ARG A 150 18.48 -4.36 -6.69
CA ARG A 150 19.53 -4.05 -5.73
C ARG A 150 20.61 -3.16 -6.34
N ASP A 151 20.95 -3.43 -7.58
CA ASP A 151 22.05 -2.79 -8.30
C ASP A 151 21.64 -1.50 -9.02
N LEU A 152 20.45 -1.49 -9.64
CA LEU A 152 20.06 -0.44 -10.59
C LEU A 152 18.97 0.49 -10.07
N ALA A 153 18.21 0.10 -9.02
CA ALA A 153 17.15 0.93 -8.49
C ALA A 153 17.65 2.06 -7.57
N ASN A 154 16.96 3.19 -7.63
CA ASN A 154 17.28 4.39 -6.88
C ASN A 154 16.38 4.60 -5.65
N SER A 155 15.54 3.63 -5.28
CA SER A 155 14.67 3.74 -4.11
C SER A 155 14.58 2.44 -3.30
N VAL A 156 14.36 2.59 -1.99
CA VAL A 156 14.19 1.48 -1.04
C VAL A 156 13.03 0.58 -1.44
N ALA A 157 11.92 1.16 -1.89
CA ALA A 157 10.73 0.41 -2.27
C ALA A 157 10.99 -0.63 -3.37
N PHE A 158 11.94 -0.38 -4.27
CA PHE A 158 12.32 -1.33 -5.29
C PHE A 158 13.38 -2.32 -4.81
N THR A 159 14.34 -1.89 -3.97
CA THR A 159 15.41 -2.78 -3.50
C THR A 159 14.95 -3.86 -2.52
N SER A 160 13.78 -3.69 -1.89
CA SER A 160 13.17 -4.66 -0.97
C SER A 160 12.18 -5.62 -1.65
N ARG A 161 11.96 -5.50 -2.97
CA ARG A 161 11.03 -6.38 -3.70
C ARG A 161 11.63 -7.76 -3.88
N THR A 162 10.90 -8.78 -3.45
CA THR A 162 11.30 -10.19 -3.57
C THR A 162 10.45 -10.95 -4.58
N ASN A 163 9.17 -10.63 -4.72
CA ASN A 163 8.25 -11.32 -5.62
C ASN A 163 7.65 -10.33 -6.63
N LEU A 164 7.90 -10.57 -7.91
CA LEU A 164 7.37 -9.77 -9.00
C LEU A 164 6.13 -10.45 -9.57
N PRO A 165 4.95 -9.83 -9.45
CA PRO A 165 3.72 -10.45 -9.90
C PRO A 165 3.61 -10.47 -11.43
N GLN A 166 3.07 -11.56 -11.95
CA GLN A 166 2.66 -11.74 -13.34
C GLN A 166 1.24 -12.27 -13.29
N GLN A 167 0.26 -11.36 -13.42
CA GLN A 167 -1.14 -11.70 -13.20
C GLN A 167 -2.08 -11.05 -14.22
N ALA A 168 -3.14 -11.77 -14.54
CA ALA A 168 -4.27 -11.28 -15.32
C ALA A 168 -5.55 -11.52 -14.52
N THR A 169 -6.46 -10.54 -14.54
CA THR A 169 -7.78 -10.67 -13.92
C THR A 169 -8.88 -10.35 -14.91
N ALA A 170 -10.00 -11.07 -14.79
CA ALA A 170 -11.26 -10.70 -15.39
C ALA A 170 -12.32 -10.67 -14.29
N SER A 171 -13.01 -9.56 -14.13
CA SER A 171 -13.98 -9.35 -13.07
C SER A 171 -15.33 -8.97 -13.65
N TYR A 172 -16.38 -9.52 -13.07
CA TYR A 172 -17.76 -9.14 -13.34
C TYR A 172 -18.40 -8.63 -12.05
N PHE A 173 -19.02 -7.48 -12.13
CA PHE A 173 -19.87 -6.94 -11.07
C PHE A 173 -21.25 -6.64 -11.65
N GLY A 174 -22.28 -7.22 -11.05
CA GLY A 174 -23.67 -7.06 -11.51
C GLY A 174 -24.68 -7.10 -10.38
N ALA A 175 -25.90 -6.69 -10.69
CA ALA A 175 -27.03 -6.79 -9.79
C ALA A 175 -27.61 -8.22 -9.81
N LEU A 176 -27.96 -8.72 -8.63
CA LEU A 176 -28.73 -9.96 -8.46
C LEU A 176 -30.19 -9.62 -8.10
N GLY A 177 -30.91 -9.13 -9.11
CA GLY A 177 -32.24 -8.55 -8.93
C GLY A 177 -32.20 -7.27 -8.07
N ARG A 178 -33.37 -6.93 -7.43
CA ARG A 178 -33.40 -5.81 -6.48
C ARG A 178 -32.65 -6.20 -5.19
N ASP A 179 -31.87 -5.30 -4.60
CA ASP A 179 -31.17 -5.47 -3.32
C ASP A 179 -30.19 -6.67 -3.26
N GLY A 180 -29.63 -7.06 -4.40
CA GLY A 180 -28.61 -8.09 -4.49
C GLY A 180 -27.44 -7.71 -5.38
N SER A 181 -26.26 -8.27 -5.12
CA SER A 181 -25.06 -8.09 -5.93
C SER A 181 -24.38 -9.42 -6.20
N LEU A 182 -23.74 -9.49 -7.35
CA LEU A 182 -22.92 -10.61 -7.79
C LEU A 182 -21.56 -10.08 -8.20
N ASN A 183 -20.51 -10.63 -7.60
CA ASN A 183 -19.14 -10.37 -7.96
C ASN A 183 -18.46 -11.69 -8.36
N PHE A 184 -18.01 -11.78 -9.59
CA PHE A 184 -17.25 -12.92 -10.08
C PHE A 184 -15.87 -12.44 -10.55
N ASN A 185 -14.83 -13.17 -10.13
CA ASN A 185 -13.45 -12.84 -10.49
C ASN A 185 -12.70 -14.09 -10.93
N ILE A 186 -11.97 -13.95 -12.03
CA ILE A 186 -11.01 -14.93 -12.55
C ILE A 186 -9.63 -14.31 -12.36
N LEU A 187 -8.73 -15.01 -11.69
CA LEU A 187 -7.33 -14.61 -11.51
C LEU A 187 -6.41 -15.71 -12.03
N VAL A 188 -5.47 -15.34 -12.89
CA VAL A 188 -4.31 -16.17 -13.23
C VAL A 188 -3.07 -15.45 -12.73
N GLN A 189 -2.30 -16.09 -11.84
CA GLN A 189 -1.20 -15.44 -11.15
C GLN A 189 0.00 -16.37 -10.99
N LYS A 190 1.18 -15.85 -11.30
CA LYS A 190 2.48 -16.44 -10.96
C LYS A 190 3.45 -15.33 -10.54
N PHE A 191 4.61 -15.71 -10.04
CA PHE A 191 5.62 -14.77 -9.56
C PHE A 191 6.99 -15.11 -10.15
N GLN A 192 7.79 -14.08 -10.42
CA GLN A 192 9.24 -14.21 -10.46
C GLN A 192 9.76 -13.88 -9.06
N THR A 193 10.29 -14.88 -8.35
CA THR A 193 10.89 -14.68 -7.03
C THR A 193 12.37 -14.39 -7.18
N LEU A 194 12.79 -13.22 -6.69
CA LEU A 194 14.18 -12.80 -6.68
C LEU A 194 14.88 -13.43 -5.47
N GLN A 195 15.88 -14.25 -5.73
CA GLN A 195 16.61 -14.96 -4.68
C GLN A 195 17.59 -14.04 -3.95
N ASP A 196 17.72 -14.22 -2.65
CA ASP A 196 18.76 -13.58 -1.87
C ASP A 196 19.98 -14.53 -1.76
N PRO A 197 21.22 -14.05 -1.98
CA PRO A 197 22.41 -14.88 -1.85
C PRO A 197 22.65 -15.45 -0.44
N LEU A 198 22.07 -14.81 0.59
CA LEU A 198 22.26 -15.17 1.99
C LEU A 198 21.13 -16.04 2.56
N ALA A 199 19.96 -16.03 1.92
CA ALA A 199 18.79 -16.78 2.39
C ALA A 199 17.89 -17.18 1.22
N THR A 200 17.60 -18.46 1.09
CA THR A 200 16.66 -18.95 0.05
C THR A 200 15.26 -18.45 0.32
N ILE A 201 14.66 -17.78 -0.65
CA ILE A 201 13.29 -17.29 -0.60
C ILE A 201 12.37 -18.31 -1.25
N ILE A 202 11.40 -18.82 -0.47
CA ILE A 202 10.37 -19.72 -0.98
C ILE A 202 9.41 -18.92 -1.86
N SER A 203 9.22 -19.36 -3.11
CA SER A 203 8.27 -18.73 -4.02
C SER A 203 6.83 -18.89 -3.52
N PRO A 204 5.95 -17.90 -3.67
CA PRO A 204 4.53 -18.08 -3.42
C PRO A 204 3.91 -19.10 -4.39
N PHE A 205 2.83 -19.77 -3.97
CA PHE A 205 2.05 -20.62 -4.86
C PHE A 205 1.54 -19.83 -6.06
N LYS A 206 1.63 -20.42 -7.24
CA LYS A 206 0.93 -19.95 -8.44
C LYS A 206 -0.56 -20.27 -8.30
N ARG A 207 -1.43 -19.44 -8.84
CA ARG A 207 -2.88 -19.63 -8.92
C ARG A 207 -3.28 -19.70 -10.39
N LEU A 208 -3.60 -20.91 -10.89
CA LEU A 208 -3.70 -21.19 -12.32
C LEU A 208 -4.92 -22.09 -12.67
N PRO A 209 -6.16 -21.57 -12.72
CA PRO A 209 -6.66 -20.27 -12.29
C PRO A 209 -7.17 -20.27 -10.83
N GLN A 210 -7.56 -19.08 -10.35
CA GLN A 210 -8.45 -18.90 -9.20
C GLN A 210 -9.76 -18.28 -9.67
N LEU A 211 -10.89 -18.91 -9.33
CA LEU A 211 -12.25 -18.41 -9.57
C LEU A 211 -12.85 -18.03 -8.22
N THR A 212 -13.33 -16.81 -8.09
CA THR A 212 -13.99 -16.33 -6.88
C THR A 212 -15.38 -15.84 -7.25
N LEU A 213 -16.40 -16.34 -6.53
CA LEU A 213 -17.78 -15.91 -6.68
C LEU A 213 -18.30 -15.45 -5.31
N ASN A 214 -18.69 -14.18 -5.23
CA ASN A 214 -19.39 -13.63 -4.08
C ASN A 214 -20.78 -13.16 -4.53
N ALA A 215 -21.79 -13.63 -3.86
CA ALA A 215 -23.16 -13.23 -4.10
C ALA A 215 -23.81 -12.79 -2.79
N THR A 216 -24.55 -11.69 -2.84
CA THR A 216 -25.32 -11.20 -1.71
C THR A 216 -26.76 -10.97 -2.15
N LYS A 217 -27.72 -11.29 -1.30
CA LYS A 217 -29.12 -10.97 -1.51
C LYS A 217 -29.71 -10.51 -0.19
N ARG A 218 -30.16 -9.26 -0.15
CA ARG A 218 -30.65 -8.62 1.06
C ARG A 218 -32.18 -8.65 1.11
N ASN A 219 -32.71 -8.65 2.34
CA ASN A 219 -34.12 -8.47 2.64
C ASN A 219 -35.07 -9.44 1.89
N VAL A 220 -34.72 -10.72 1.82
CA VAL A 220 -35.62 -11.77 1.32
C VAL A 220 -36.47 -12.26 2.50
N TYR A 221 -37.68 -11.76 2.63
CA TYR A 221 -38.55 -12.00 3.81
C TYR A 221 -37.88 -11.65 5.15
N GLY A 222 -37.09 -10.57 5.17
CA GLY A 222 -36.33 -10.11 6.36
C GLY A 222 -35.00 -10.82 6.58
N LEU A 223 -34.59 -11.73 5.69
CA LEU A 223 -33.33 -12.45 5.75
C LEU A 223 -32.31 -11.88 4.74
N ASP A 224 -31.06 -11.89 5.12
CA ASP A 224 -29.92 -11.61 4.23
C ASP A 224 -29.17 -12.91 3.94
N PHE A 225 -28.94 -13.19 2.65
CA PHE A 225 -28.18 -14.33 2.17
C PHE A 225 -26.84 -13.88 1.60
N ASP A 226 -25.77 -14.55 2.02
CA ASP A 226 -24.41 -14.33 1.51
C ASP A 226 -23.81 -15.67 1.05
N LEU A 227 -23.14 -15.67 -0.09
CA LEU A 227 -22.33 -16.77 -0.58
C LEU A 227 -20.94 -16.27 -0.90
N ALA A 228 -19.92 -16.82 -0.27
CA ALA A 228 -18.54 -16.69 -0.70
C ALA A 228 -18.05 -18.05 -1.22
N SER A 229 -17.42 -18.04 -2.39
CA SER A 229 -16.90 -19.24 -3.04
C SER A 229 -15.56 -18.97 -3.68
N ASN A 230 -14.63 -19.90 -3.52
CA ASN A 230 -13.32 -19.83 -4.11
C ASN A 230 -12.90 -21.21 -4.64
N TRP A 231 -12.63 -21.31 -5.93
CA TRP A 231 -12.04 -22.48 -6.54
C TRP A 231 -10.66 -22.11 -7.09
N THR A 232 -9.60 -22.80 -6.67
CA THR A 232 -8.23 -22.45 -7.02
C THR A 232 -7.41 -23.69 -7.33
N HIS A 233 -6.70 -23.65 -8.45
CA HIS A 233 -5.58 -24.56 -8.72
C HIS A 233 -4.29 -23.90 -8.24
N PHE A 234 -3.71 -24.49 -7.20
CA PHE A 234 -2.40 -24.10 -6.67
C PHE A 234 -1.29 -24.95 -7.30
N SER A 235 -0.23 -24.30 -7.76
CA SER A 235 0.94 -24.98 -8.30
C SER A 235 2.22 -24.41 -7.72
N HIS A 236 3.15 -25.27 -7.35
CA HIS A 236 4.45 -24.93 -6.79
C HIS A 236 5.53 -25.88 -7.30
N PRO A 237 6.78 -25.41 -7.57
CA PRO A 237 7.84 -26.27 -8.12
C PRO A 237 8.35 -27.36 -7.14
N THR A 238 8.21 -27.15 -5.83
CA THR A 238 8.80 -28.02 -4.80
C THR A 238 7.86 -28.41 -3.66
N LEU A 239 6.73 -27.70 -3.49
CA LEU A 239 5.72 -28.00 -2.47
C LEU A 239 4.54 -28.73 -3.09
N GLN A 240 3.76 -29.42 -2.25
CA GLN A 240 2.54 -30.10 -2.68
C GLN A 240 1.57 -29.12 -3.35
N ASP A 241 1.08 -29.45 -4.52
CA ASP A 241 0.12 -28.69 -5.28
C ASP A 241 -1.24 -29.43 -5.40
N GLY A 242 -2.24 -28.77 -6.00
CA GLY A 242 -3.56 -29.36 -6.19
C GLY A 242 -4.67 -28.32 -6.31
N PHE A 243 -5.90 -28.81 -6.28
CA PHE A 243 -7.11 -27.98 -6.35
C PHE A 243 -7.73 -27.82 -4.97
N ARG A 244 -8.30 -26.65 -4.72
CA ARG A 244 -9.13 -26.35 -3.57
C ARG A 244 -10.44 -25.72 -4.02
N LEU A 245 -11.56 -26.25 -3.52
CA LEU A 245 -12.87 -25.60 -3.57
C LEU A 245 -13.28 -25.22 -2.16
N ALA A 246 -13.54 -23.96 -1.90
CA ALA A 246 -14.08 -23.46 -0.65
C ALA A 246 -15.44 -22.80 -0.91
N LEU A 247 -16.44 -23.11 -0.09
CA LEU A 247 -17.80 -22.60 -0.15
C LEU A 247 -18.23 -22.15 1.24
N TYR A 248 -18.76 -20.93 1.35
CA TYR A 248 -19.30 -20.38 2.60
C TYR A 248 -20.65 -19.71 2.36
N PRO A 249 -21.75 -20.47 2.22
CA PRO A 249 -23.09 -19.93 2.30
C PRO A 249 -23.43 -19.53 3.75
N SER A 250 -24.10 -18.40 3.92
CA SER A 250 -24.58 -17.94 5.22
C SER A 250 -25.85 -17.13 5.12
N VAL A 251 -26.63 -17.15 6.20
CA VAL A 251 -27.89 -16.42 6.35
C VAL A 251 -27.82 -15.60 7.63
N SER A 252 -28.31 -14.35 7.59
CA SER A 252 -28.40 -13.48 8.76
C SER A 252 -29.73 -12.74 8.82
N ILE A 253 -30.12 -12.34 10.02
CA ILE A 253 -31.33 -11.57 10.30
C ILE A 253 -30.90 -10.20 10.83
N PRO A 254 -30.90 -9.14 10.01
CA PRO A 254 -30.52 -7.79 10.46
C PRO A 254 -31.72 -7.10 11.12
N LEU A 255 -31.82 -7.20 12.44
CA LEU A 255 -32.79 -6.45 13.24
C LEU A 255 -32.14 -5.15 13.69
N GLN A 256 -32.56 -4.02 13.17
CA GLN A 256 -31.95 -2.73 13.50
C GLN A 256 -32.98 -1.61 13.60
N ASN A 257 -32.68 -0.64 14.46
CA ASN A 257 -33.43 0.60 14.62
C ASN A 257 -32.45 1.77 14.90
N SER A 258 -32.97 2.94 15.26
CA SER A 258 -32.13 4.13 15.50
C SER A 258 -31.21 4.04 16.72
N TRP A 259 -31.51 3.18 17.70
CA TRP A 259 -30.75 3.07 18.96
C TRP A 259 -29.91 1.81 19.07
N GLY A 260 -30.04 0.85 18.12
CA GLY A 260 -29.24 -0.36 18.19
C GLY A 260 -29.57 -1.40 17.13
N PHE A 261 -28.81 -2.48 17.13
CA PHE A 261 -28.99 -3.59 16.20
C PHE A 261 -28.68 -4.95 16.87
N ILE A 262 -29.30 -5.99 16.33
CA ILE A 262 -28.99 -7.41 16.64
C ILE A 262 -28.99 -8.16 15.30
N LYS A 263 -27.89 -8.84 15.01
CA LYS A 263 -27.68 -9.57 13.77
C LYS A 263 -27.16 -10.99 14.02
N PRO A 264 -28.02 -11.96 14.32
CA PRO A 264 -27.63 -13.36 14.30
C PRO A 264 -27.30 -13.82 12.88
N ARG A 265 -26.29 -14.66 12.75
CA ARG A 265 -25.85 -15.27 11.49
C ARG A 265 -25.52 -16.72 11.69
N ILE A 266 -25.89 -17.54 10.71
CA ILE A 266 -25.49 -18.94 10.59
C ILE A 266 -24.90 -19.17 9.20
N GLY A 267 -23.78 -19.88 9.15
CA GLY A 267 -23.13 -20.29 7.91
C GLY A 267 -22.52 -21.67 8.01
N VAL A 268 -22.19 -22.24 6.87
CA VAL A 268 -21.47 -23.51 6.76
C VAL A 268 -20.28 -23.33 5.85
N HIS A 269 -19.08 -23.51 6.39
CA HIS A 269 -17.85 -23.45 5.62
C HIS A 269 -17.43 -24.84 5.17
N HIS A 270 -17.52 -25.12 3.87
CA HIS A 270 -17.10 -26.38 3.28
C HIS A 270 -15.85 -26.16 2.43
N THR A 271 -14.83 -27.00 2.62
CA THR A 271 -13.60 -26.98 1.80
C THR A 271 -13.31 -28.40 1.33
N ARG A 272 -13.05 -28.55 0.03
CA ARG A 272 -12.57 -29.80 -0.58
C ARG A 272 -11.23 -29.56 -1.26
N TYR A 273 -10.33 -30.53 -1.08
CA TYR A 273 -9.03 -30.58 -1.72
C TYR A 273 -8.93 -31.82 -2.59
N ASP A 274 -8.36 -31.65 -3.77
CA ASP A 274 -7.91 -32.72 -4.65
C ASP A 274 -6.39 -32.47 -4.91
N LEU A 275 -5.55 -33.20 -4.16
CA LEU A 275 -4.10 -32.96 -4.10
C LEU A 275 -3.38 -33.88 -5.07
N ASN A 276 -2.44 -33.32 -5.81
CA ASN A 276 -1.57 -34.09 -6.68
C ASN A 276 -0.62 -34.94 -5.84
N ALA A 277 -0.40 -36.16 -6.28
CA ALA A 277 0.56 -37.04 -5.63
C ALA A 277 2.01 -36.56 -5.88
N PRO A 278 2.84 -36.43 -4.86
CA PRO A 278 4.28 -36.44 -5.08
C PRO A 278 4.67 -37.74 -5.80
N THR A 279 5.66 -37.71 -6.65
CA THR A 279 6.10 -38.87 -7.48
C THR A 279 6.17 -40.17 -6.65
N GLY A 280 5.30 -41.14 -6.93
CA GLY A 280 5.26 -42.43 -6.26
C GLY A 280 4.24 -42.63 -5.16
N THR A 281 3.33 -41.66 -4.89
CA THR A 281 2.21 -41.76 -3.94
C THR A 281 0.87 -41.58 -4.63
N GLU A 282 -0.23 -42.05 -4.03
CA GLU A 282 -1.58 -41.85 -4.59
C GLU A 282 -2.07 -40.40 -4.40
N ALA A 283 -2.87 -39.91 -5.36
CA ALA A 283 -3.57 -38.65 -5.25
C ALA A 283 -4.47 -38.66 -4.00
N LYS A 284 -4.44 -37.61 -3.21
CA LYS A 284 -5.16 -37.53 -1.94
C LYS A 284 -6.31 -36.54 -2.02
N THR A 285 -7.51 -36.98 -1.68
CA THR A 285 -8.64 -36.09 -1.46
C THR A 285 -8.79 -35.83 0.04
N ALA A 286 -9.14 -34.60 0.39
CA ALA A 286 -9.47 -34.23 1.76
C ALA A 286 -10.64 -33.23 1.77
N ASN A 287 -11.43 -33.24 2.82
CA ASN A 287 -12.51 -32.28 3.00
C ASN A 287 -12.61 -31.80 4.45
N ARG A 288 -13.30 -30.70 4.64
CA ARG A 288 -13.62 -30.14 5.94
C ARG A 288 -14.94 -29.41 5.84
N THR A 289 -15.83 -29.58 6.83
CA THR A 289 -17.13 -28.90 6.90
C THR A 289 -17.38 -28.40 8.31
N LEU A 290 -17.43 -27.09 8.48
CA LEU A 290 -17.58 -26.43 9.78
C LEU A 290 -18.81 -25.51 9.78
N PRO A 291 -19.73 -25.67 10.75
CA PRO A 291 -20.74 -24.65 11.02
C PRO A 291 -20.10 -23.45 11.68
N ILE A 292 -20.57 -22.25 11.33
CA ILE A 292 -20.15 -20.98 11.91
C ILE A 292 -21.41 -20.27 12.37
N LEU A 293 -21.48 -19.99 13.66
CA LEU A 293 -22.56 -19.25 14.29
C LEU A 293 -22.00 -17.93 14.81
N SER A 294 -22.64 -16.81 14.51
CA SER A 294 -22.26 -15.53 15.10
C SER A 294 -23.48 -14.68 15.47
N LEU A 295 -23.30 -13.84 16.48
CA LEU A 295 -24.27 -12.86 16.94
C LEU A 295 -23.56 -11.54 17.13
N ASP A 296 -23.92 -10.57 16.32
CA ASP A 296 -23.42 -9.19 16.42
C ASP A 296 -24.53 -8.29 16.93
N SER A 297 -24.28 -7.55 18.00
CA SER A 297 -25.26 -6.64 18.58
C SER A 297 -24.58 -5.40 19.11
N GLY A 298 -25.26 -4.27 19.00
CA GLY A 298 -24.76 -2.98 19.48
C GLY A 298 -25.86 -2.00 19.81
N LEU A 299 -25.55 -1.08 20.69
CA LEU A 299 -26.40 0.04 21.05
C LEU A 299 -25.71 1.34 20.69
N MET A 300 -26.49 2.38 20.45
CA MET A 300 -25.98 3.73 20.15
C MET A 300 -26.69 4.74 21.06
N PHE A 301 -25.89 5.45 21.84
CA PHE A 301 -26.33 6.54 22.69
C PHE A 301 -25.62 7.82 22.24
N GLU A 302 -26.35 8.92 22.28
CA GLU A 302 -25.83 10.23 21.88
C GLU A 302 -26.17 11.27 22.94
N ARG A 303 -25.27 12.25 23.12
CA ARG A 303 -25.53 13.43 23.92
C ARG A 303 -24.83 14.66 23.36
N ASP A 304 -25.45 15.81 23.52
CA ASP A 304 -24.81 17.09 23.23
C ASP A 304 -23.85 17.46 24.34
N VAL A 305 -22.64 17.87 23.97
CA VAL A 305 -21.60 18.33 24.91
C VAL A 305 -20.95 19.62 24.38
N ASN A 306 -20.61 20.51 25.31
CA ASN A 306 -19.86 21.72 25.00
C ASN A 306 -18.45 21.56 25.58
N LEU A 307 -17.45 21.45 24.70
CA LEU A 307 -16.04 21.28 25.05
C LEU A 307 -15.20 22.26 24.24
N TRP A 308 -14.13 22.78 24.81
CA TRP A 308 -13.16 23.66 24.11
C TRP A 308 -13.80 24.77 23.30
N GLN A 309 -14.88 25.41 23.82
CA GLN A 309 -15.65 26.48 23.17
C GLN A 309 -16.42 26.04 21.90
N GLY A 310 -16.51 24.73 21.62
CA GLY A 310 -17.27 24.15 20.52
C GLY A 310 -18.45 23.30 20.99
N LYS A 311 -19.43 23.14 20.11
CA LYS A 311 -20.57 22.23 20.28
C LYS A 311 -20.26 20.90 19.60
N TYR A 312 -20.43 19.80 20.34
CA TYR A 312 -20.17 18.46 19.86
C TYR A 312 -21.33 17.53 20.19
N VAL A 313 -21.48 16.47 19.39
CA VAL A 313 -22.24 15.28 19.75
C VAL A 313 -21.25 14.22 20.19
N GLN A 314 -21.43 13.75 21.44
CA GLN A 314 -20.67 12.58 21.94
C GLN A 314 -21.53 11.34 21.76
N THR A 315 -20.98 10.30 21.09
CA THR A 315 -21.60 8.98 21.02
C THR A 315 -21.02 8.05 22.08
N LEU A 316 -21.80 7.05 22.49
CA LEU A 316 -21.36 5.88 23.24
C LEU A 316 -21.97 4.64 22.61
N GLU A 317 -21.09 3.78 22.07
CA GLU A 317 -21.45 2.65 21.21
C GLU A 317 -20.95 1.32 21.82
N PRO A 318 -21.65 0.75 22.83
CA PRO A 318 -21.33 -0.58 23.29
C PRO A 318 -21.73 -1.62 22.22
N ARG A 319 -20.83 -2.59 21.99
CA ARG A 319 -21.01 -3.68 21.02
C ARG A 319 -20.61 -5.00 21.63
N MET A 320 -21.38 -6.02 21.36
CA MET A 320 -21.11 -7.41 21.72
C MET A 320 -21.08 -8.24 20.44
N PHE A 321 -20.06 -9.10 20.33
CA PHE A 321 -19.95 -10.06 19.24
C PHE A 321 -19.65 -11.43 19.82
N TYR A 322 -20.50 -12.41 19.53
CA TYR A 322 -20.29 -13.80 19.88
C TYR A 322 -20.02 -14.61 18.63
N VAL A 323 -19.06 -15.53 18.68
CA VAL A 323 -18.79 -16.47 17.62
C VAL A 323 -18.54 -17.87 18.16
N TYR A 324 -19.15 -18.87 17.49
CA TYR A 324 -18.92 -20.27 17.77
C TYR A 324 -18.56 -21.01 16.48
N ILE A 325 -17.42 -21.69 16.50
CA ILE A 325 -16.90 -22.57 15.46
C ILE A 325 -16.31 -23.79 16.16
N PRO A 326 -16.82 -25.01 15.93
CA PRO A 326 -16.29 -26.23 16.56
C PRO A 326 -14.86 -26.51 16.07
N PHE A 327 -14.08 -27.15 16.92
CA PHE A 327 -12.76 -27.62 16.53
C PHE A 327 -12.85 -28.80 15.58
N GLU A 328 -12.06 -28.76 14.50
CA GLU A 328 -11.77 -29.87 13.62
C GLU A 328 -10.26 -29.98 13.38
N GLN A 329 -9.72 -31.21 13.35
CA GLN A 329 -8.30 -31.43 13.09
C GLN A 329 -7.96 -31.10 11.64
N GLN A 330 -7.00 -30.20 11.43
CA GLN A 330 -6.65 -29.69 10.11
C GLN A 330 -5.17 -29.86 9.76
N ASN A 331 -4.39 -30.59 10.58
CA ASN A 331 -2.94 -30.78 10.36
C ASN A 331 -2.64 -31.62 9.11
N ASN A 332 -3.60 -32.41 8.64
CA ASN A 332 -3.51 -33.21 7.44
C ASN A 332 -3.90 -32.45 6.16
N LEU A 333 -4.35 -31.20 6.30
CA LEU A 333 -4.71 -30.34 5.18
C LEU A 333 -3.49 -29.48 4.76
N PRO A 334 -3.32 -29.20 3.45
CA PRO A 334 -2.29 -28.29 2.99
C PRO A 334 -2.51 -26.86 3.51
N ASN A 335 -1.47 -26.04 3.47
CA ASN A 335 -1.59 -24.61 3.70
C ASN A 335 -1.03 -23.87 2.49
N PHE A 336 -1.89 -23.45 1.58
CA PHE A 336 -1.55 -22.71 0.36
C PHE A 336 -1.51 -21.20 0.58
N ASP A 337 -2.48 -20.66 1.36
CA ASP A 337 -2.68 -19.22 1.47
C ASP A 337 -3.18 -18.72 2.84
N SER A 338 -3.24 -19.58 3.85
CA SER A 338 -3.66 -19.13 5.17
C SER A 338 -2.50 -18.58 5.99
N ALA A 339 -2.72 -17.41 6.55
CA ALA A 339 -1.85 -16.74 7.49
C ALA A 339 -2.69 -16.15 8.63
N GLU A 340 -2.10 -15.98 9.81
CA GLU A 340 -2.77 -15.32 10.92
C GLU A 340 -2.95 -13.83 10.59
N MET A 341 -4.20 -13.33 10.73
CA MET A 341 -4.49 -11.92 10.50
C MET A 341 -3.99 -11.08 11.67
N ASP A 342 -3.59 -9.87 11.35
CA ASP A 342 -3.11 -8.95 12.38
C ASP A 342 -4.27 -8.55 13.31
N PHE A 343 -4.06 -8.68 14.62
CA PHE A 343 -5.07 -8.34 15.60
C PHE A 343 -5.27 -6.82 15.64
N SER A 344 -6.49 -6.37 15.40
CA SER A 344 -6.89 -4.97 15.38
C SER A 344 -8.30 -4.82 15.95
N PHE A 345 -8.72 -3.60 16.26
CA PHE A 345 -10.07 -3.34 16.78
C PHE A 345 -11.16 -3.81 15.79
N ALA A 346 -10.94 -3.73 14.48
CA ALA A 346 -11.87 -4.30 13.51
C ALA A 346 -11.90 -5.84 13.54
N GLN A 347 -10.73 -6.46 13.74
CA GLN A 347 -10.56 -7.90 13.73
C GLN A 347 -11.18 -8.62 14.95
N ILE A 348 -11.35 -7.93 16.09
CA ILE A 348 -12.01 -8.56 17.26
C ILE A 348 -13.48 -8.91 17.01
N PHE A 349 -14.13 -8.34 15.99
CA PHE A 349 -15.50 -8.64 15.56
C PHE A 349 -15.57 -9.55 14.32
N SER A 350 -14.49 -10.24 13.99
CA SER A 350 -14.43 -11.17 12.87
C SER A 350 -14.71 -12.61 13.31
N GLU A 351 -15.45 -13.35 12.48
CA GLU A 351 -15.63 -14.80 12.65
C GLU A 351 -14.31 -15.57 12.48
N ARG A 352 -13.38 -15.02 11.68
CA ARG A 352 -12.16 -15.69 11.25
C ARG A 352 -10.90 -14.99 11.78
N ARG A 353 -9.97 -15.80 12.28
CA ARG A 353 -8.63 -15.37 12.71
C ARG A 353 -7.59 -15.49 11.59
N PHE A 354 -7.81 -16.39 10.66
CA PHE A 354 -6.90 -16.65 9.54
C PHE A 354 -7.41 -16.05 8.24
N SER A 355 -6.50 -15.53 7.44
CA SER A 355 -6.73 -15.25 6.03
C SER A 355 -6.75 -16.54 5.21
N GLY A 356 -7.12 -16.45 3.93
CA GLY A 356 -7.22 -17.63 3.07
C GLY A 356 -8.34 -18.59 3.47
N GLU A 357 -8.33 -19.82 2.94
CA GLU A 357 -9.38 -20.81 3.15
C GLU A 357 -8.86 -22.16 3.68
N ASP A 358 -7.53 -22.29 3.92
CA ASP A 358 -6.94 -23.56 4.34
C ASP A 358 -7.07 -23.83 5.83
N ARG A 359 -7.11 -22.76 6.63
CA ARG A 359 -7.28 -22.85 8.08
C ARG A 359 -8.50 -22.05 8.51
N ILE A 360 -9.41 -22.70 9.19
CA ILE A 360 -10.57 -22.08 9.85
C ILE A 360 -10.42 -22.34 11.34
N ASN A 361 -10.29 -21.26 12.10
CA ASN A 361 -10.09 -21.32 13.56
C ASN A 361 -11.30 -21.94 14.27
N ASP A 362 -11.03 -22.68 15.32
CA ASP A 362 -12.02 -22.97 16.36
C ASP A 362 -12.27 -21.68 17.17
N ALA A 363 -13.51 -21.47 17.55
CA ALA A 363 -13.91 -20.32 18.35
C ALA A 363 -15.12 -20.65 19.23
N ASN A 364 -15.07 -20.19 20.46
CA ASN A 364 -16.18 -20.05 21.38
C ASN A 364 -15.85 -18.83 22.23
N GLU A 365 -16.17 -17.65 21.67
CA GLU A 365 -15.60 -16.38 22.14
C GLU A 365 -16.68 -15.29 22.16
N ILE A 366 -16.64 -14.46 23.20
CA ILE A 366 -17.43 -13.23 23.31
C ILE A 366 -16.49 -12.05 23.23
N THR A 367 -16.72 -11.13 22.32
CA THR A 367 -16.06 -9.83 22.26
C THR A 367 -17.00 -8.78 22.81
N LEU A 368 -16.52 -8.02 23.82
CA LEU A 368 -17.20 -6.86 24.34
C LEU A 368 -16.37 -5.62 24.03
N ALA A 369 -16.99 -4.59 23.51
CA ALA A 369 -16.31 -3.34 23.21
C ALA A 369 -17.19 -2.13 23.44
N VAL A 370 -16.55 -1.01 23.69
CA VAL A 370 -17.20 0.30 23.77
C VAL A 370 -16.40 1.28 22.91
N THR A 371 -17.09 1.97 22.03
CA THR A 371 -16.53 3.08 21.24
C THR A 371 -17.22 4.38 21.67
N SER A 372 -16.46 5.45 21.83
CA SER A 372 -17.00 6.80 22.04
C SER A 372 -16.38 7.72 21.00
N ARG A 373 -17.22 8.50 20.33
CA ARG A 373 -16.80 9.49 19.33
C ARG A 373 -17.22 10.87 19.76
N LEU A 374 -16.39 11.85 19.46
CA LEU A 374 -16.69 13.25 19.61
C LEU A 374 -16.81 13.87 18.22
N ILE A 375 -18.03 14.20 17.82
CA ILE A 375 -18.37 14.71 16.49
C ILE A 375 -18.72 16.19 16.61
N GLU A 376 -18.07 17.03 15.81
CA GLU A 376 -18.34 18.47 15.80
C GLU A 376 -19.72 18.75 15.18
N SER A 377 -20.62 19.36 15.93
CA SER A 377 -22.01 19.56 15.50
C SER A 377 -22.15 20.43 14.25
N ALA A 378 -21.23 21.38 14.04
CA ALA A 378 -21.27 22.31 12.92
C ALA A 378 -20.85 21.68 11.58
N THR A 379 -19.94 20.72 11.60
CA THR A 379 -19.32 20.15 10.38
C THR A 379 -19.60 18.67 10.18
N GLY A 380 -20.07 17.96 11.22
CA GLY A 380 -20.18 16.51 11.22
C GLY A 380 -18.84 15.76 11.28
N ASN A 381 -17.72 16.45 11.46
CA ASN A 381 -16.40 15.84 11.49
C ASN A 381 -16.13 15.16 12.83
N GLU A 382 -15.67 13.91 12.78
CA GLU A 382 -15.15 13.20 13.95
C GLU A 382 -13.84 13.85 14.41
N ARG A 383 -13.82 14.32 15.65
CA ARG A 383 -12.66 14.96 16.28
C ARG A 383 -11.80 13.96 17.04
N ILE A 384 -12.44 13.13 17.84
CA ILE A 384 -11.78 12.11 18.67
C ILE A 384 -12.63 10.85 18.62
N ARG A 385 -11.95 9.72 18.53
CA ARG A 385 -12.51 8.38 18.69
C ARG A 385 -11.67 7.64 19.71
N ALA A 386 -12.32 7.16 20.76
CA ALA A 386 -11.74 6.26 21.74
C ALA A 386 -12.49 4.92 21.71
N ALA A 387 -11.79 3.83 21.68
CA ALA A 387 -12.36 2.50 21.64
C ALA A 387 -11.60 1.56 22.57
N VAL A 388 -12.33 0.72 23.29
CA VAL A 388 -11.79 -0.33 24.16
C VAL A 388 -12.55 -1.60 23.86
N GLY A 389 -11.83 -2.71 23.70
CA GLY A 389 -12.44 -4.01 23.44
C GLY A 389 -11.69 -5.13 24.11
N GLN A 390 -12.43 -6.16 24.50
CA GLN A 390 -11.88 -7.37 25.07
C GLN A 390 -12.54 -8.59 24.42
N LYS A 391 -11.71 -9.55 24.04
CA LYS A 391 -12.15 -10.86 23.54
C LYS A 391 -12.00 -11.88 24.68
N ILE A 392 -13.11 -12.44 25.13
CA ILE A 392 -13.20 -13.41 26.21
C ILE A 392 -13.39 -14.79 25.60
N ARG A 393 -12.44 -15.68 25.79
CA ARG A 393 -12.51 -17.07 25.35
C ARG A 393 -13.26 -17.92 26.38
N LEU A 394 -14.28 -18.64 25.93
CA LEU A 394 -15.03 -19.58 26.76
C LEU A 394 -14.41 -20.99 26.71
N THR A 395 -13.63 -21.28 25.67
CA THR A 395 -12.85 -22.52 25.50
C THR A 395 -11.44 -22.19 25.00
N GLU A 396 -10.47 -23.04 25.32
CA GLU A 396 -9.10 -22.91 24.79
C GLU A 396 -9.06 -23.14 23.28
N ARG A 397 -8.22 -22.35 22.62
CA ARG A 397 -7.94 -22.51 21.17
C ARG A 397 -7.04 -23.73 20.96
N ARG A 398 -7.42 -24.59 20.01
CA ARG A 398 -6.66 -25.80 19.69
C ARG A 398 -6.00 -25.73 18.33
N LEU A 399 -6.48 -24.87 17.42
CA LEU A 399 -5.88 -24.70 16.11
C LEU A 399 -4.86 -23.56 16.10
N THR A 400 -3.61 -23.87 15.71
CA THR A 400 -2.51 -22.93 15.52
C THR A 400 -1.85 -23.15 14.15
N LEU A 401 -1.27 -22.10 13.57
CA LEU A 401 -0.53 -22.20 12.28
C LEU A 401 0.92 -22.59 12.47
N ILE A 402 1.51 -22.32 13.61
CA ILE A 402 2.95 -22.49 13.89
C ILE A 402 3.11 -23.59 14.93
N SER A 403 3.96 -24.59 14.63
CA SER A 403 4.44 -25.58 15.56
C SER A 403 5.98 -25.49 15.65
N PRO A 404 6.61 -25.46 16.83
CA PRO A 404 6.05 -25.58 18.16
C PRO A 404 5.34 -24.30 18.58
N GLN A 405 4.37 -24.49 19.47
CA GLN A 405 3.63 -23.39 20.10
C GLN A 405 4.59 -22.32 20.62
N THR A 406 4.86 -21.28 19.82
CA THR A 406 4.94 -20.00 20.47
C THR A 406 3.53 -19.79 20.97
N THR A 407 3.35 -19.83 22.27
CA THR A 407 2.21 -19.27 22.97
C THR A 407 2.24 -17.75 22.76
N ALA A 408 2.13 -17.31 21.52
CA ALA A 408 1.56 -16.03 21.22
C ALA A 408 0.10 -16.20 21.59
N ALA A 409 -0.17 -16.13 22.87
CA ALA A 409 -1.48 -15.89 23.40
C ALA A 409 -1.93 -14.65 22.61
N GLY A 410 -2.92 -14.83 21.72
CA GLY A 410 -3.38 -13.70 20.94
C GLY A 410 -3.79 -12.60 21.90
N ALA A 411 -3.42 -11.35 21.63
CA ALA A 411 -3.80 -10.24 22.47
C ALA A 411 -5.31 -10.20 22.60
N ASP A 412 -5.81 -10.33 23.81
CA ASP A 412 -7.24 -10.44 24.08
C ASP A 412 -7.87 -9.09 24.44
N PHE A 413 -7.06 -8.11 24.85
CA PHE A 413 -7.50 -6.75 25.16
C PHE A 413 -6.89 -5.76 24.19
N ILE A 414 -7.70 -4.82 23.71
CA ILE A 414 -7.27 -3.74 22.83
C ILE A 414 -7.88 -2.41 23.26
N ALA A 415 -7.08 -1.36 23.27
CA ALA A 415 -7.56 0.01 23.39
C ALA A 415 -6.96 0.87 22.28
N GLU A 416 -7.78 1.73 21.69
CA GLU A 416 -7.37 2.64 20.62
C GLU A 416 -7.89 4.06 20.91
N LEU A 417 -7.07 5.04 20.60
CA LEU A 417 -7.41 6.45 20.59
C LEU A 417 -6.93 7.06 19.28
N SER A 418 -7.81 7.69 18.56
CA SER A 418 -7.45 8.37 17.32
C SER A 418 -8.26 9.66 17.14
N GLY A 419 -7.69 10.64 16.46
CA GLY A 419 -8.44 11.82 16.12
C GLY A 419 -7.59 13.07 15.93
N ARG A 420 -8.29 14.12 15.57
CA ARG A 420 -7.75 15.46 15.40
C ARG A 420 -8.08 16.30 16.63
N ILE A 421 -7.19 16.23 17.64
CA ILE A 421 -7.38 16.94 18.93
C ILE A 421 -7.54 18.45 18.70
N THR A 422 -6.75 19.02 17.79
CA THR A 422 -6.87 20.40 17.33
C THR A 422 -6.85 20.40 15.79
N PRO A 423 -7.18 21.52 15.12
CA PRO A 423 -7.04 21.61 13.66
C PRO A 423 -5.65 21.24 13.13
N HIS A 424 -4.63 21.29 13.99
CA HIS A 424 -3.23 21.12 13.64
C HIS A 424 -2.58 19.86 14.20
N ILE A 425 -3.22 19.17 15.17
CA ILE A 425 -2.67 17.99 15.85
C ILE A 425 -3.56 16.79 15.55
N LEU A 426 -2.98 15.82 14.84
CA LEU A 426 -3.53 14.49 14.66
C LEU A 426 -2.79 13.53 15.60
N THR A 427 -3.53 12.65 16.27
CA THR A 427 -2.96 11.60 17.12
C THR A 427 -3.58 10.25 16.80
N ASP A 428 -2.78 9.21 16.92
CA ASP A 428 -3.22 7.83 16.95
C ASP A 428 -2.42 7.06 18.02
N ALA A 429 -3.12 6.26 18.81
CA ALA A 429 -2.52 5.40 19.81
C ALA A 429 -3.31 4.09 19.88
N GLY A 430 -2.61 2.99 20.07
CA GLY A 430 -3.22 1.68 20.25
C GLY A 430 -2.33 0.81 21.11
N VAL A 431 -2.95 0.03 22.01
CA VAL A 431 -2.28 -0.97 22.84
C VAL A 431 -3.03 -2.28 22.76
N GLN A 432 -2.29 -3.38 22.72
CA GLN A 432 -2.79 -4.75 22.75
C GLN A 432 -2.10 -5.48 23.90
N LEU A 433 -2.90 -6.10 24.77
CA LEU A 433 -2.44 -6.81 25.94
C LEU A 433 -2.91 -8.27 25.91
N ASP A 434 -2.06 -9.17 26.37
CA ASP A 434 -2.44 -10.55 26.65
C ASP A 434 -3.35 -10.62 27.89
N GLN A 435 -4.45 -11.37 27.81
CA GLN A 435 -5.43 -11.49 28.88
C GLN A 435 -4.89 -12.16 30.14
N ASN A 436 -3.98 -13.14 30.02
CA ASN A 436 -3.59 -13.98 31.14
C ASN A 436 -2.57 -13.31 32.06
N ASN A 437 -1.67 -12.51 31.49
CA ASN A 437 -0.56 -11.91 32.19
C ASN A 437 -0.47 -10.40 32.03
N PHE A 438 -1.39 -9.77 31.27
CA PHE A 438 -1.41 -8.34 30.92
C PHE A 438 -0.10 -7.84 30.28
N LEU A 439 0.67 -8.76 29.70
CA LEU A 439 1.87 -8.38 28.99
C LEU A 439 1.51 -7.66 27.68
N THR A 440 2.25 -6.62 27.40
CA THR A 440 2.07 -5.84 26.17
C THR A 440 2.53 -6.65 24.96
N GLU A 441 1.62 -6.88 24.02
CA GLU A 441 1.90 -7.54 22.73
C GLU A 441 2.27 -6.54 21.65
N LYS A 442 1.50 -5.45 21.56
CA LYS A 442 1.75 -4.41 20.59
C LYS A 442 1.44 -3.03 21.16
N ILE A 443 2.25 -2.04 20.76
CA ILE A 443 1.96 -0.62 20.97
C ILE A 443 2.14 0.11 19.67
N ARG A 444 1.23 1.03 19.38
CA ARG A 444 1.36 2.05 18.36
C ARG A 444 1.01 3.39 18.99
N ALA A 445 1.87 4.37 18.84
CA ALA A 445 1.59 5.74 19.25
C ALA A 445 2.17 6.70 18.22
N GLY A 446 1.36 7.66 17.78
CA GLY A 446 1.74 8.66 16.79
C GLY A 446 1.14 10.02 17.09
N ILE A 447 1.94 11.06 16.86
CA ILE A 447 1.51 12.45 16.90
C ILE A 447 2.03 13.14 15.64
N SER A 448 1.13 13.81 14.92
CA SER A 448 1.44 14.61 13.75
C SER A 448 0.98 16.05 13.98
N TYR A 449 1.92 16.99 13.93
CA TYR A 449 1.66 18.42 14.11
C TYR A 449 1.86 19.17 12.80
N HIS A 450 0.77 19.71 12.25
CA HIS A 450 0.71 20.40 10.96
C HIS A 450 0.07 21.79 11.13
N PRO A 451 0.79 22.80 11.67
CA PRO A 451 0.21 24.11 11.93
C PRO A 451 -0.12 24.91 10.66
N GLN A 452 0.66 24.69 9.60
CA GLN A 452 0.49 25.35 8.29
C GLN A 452 1.26 24.59 7.20
N PRO A 453 0.96 24.78 5.91
CA PRO A 453 1.73 24.20 4.82
C PRO A 453 3.23 24.48 4.98
N GLY A 454 4.08 23.47 4.78
CA GLY A 454 5.53 23.58 4.97
C GLY A 454 6.02 23.51 6.42
N LYS A 455 5.13 23.27 7.39
CA LYS A 455 5.49 22.96 8.80
C LYS A 455 4.85 21.66 9.21
N VAL A 456 5.69 20.66 9.38
CA VAL A 456 5.29 19.29 9.74
C VAL A 456 6.27 18.74 10.77
N LEU A 457 5.74 18.17 11.83
CA LEU A 457 6.49 17.34 12.78
C LEU A 457 5.67 16.09 13.06
N ASN A 458 6.25 14.93 12.77
CA ASN A 458 5.66 13.63 13.11
C ASN A 458 6.58 12.90 14.07
N ILE A 459 6.00 12.29 15.09
CA ILE A 459 6.69 11.41 16.05
C ILE A 459 5.85 10.15 16.15
N GLY A 460 6.47 8.99 15.95
CA GLY A 460 5.83 7.68 16.02
C GLY A 460 6.65 6.71 16.85
N TYR A 461 5.97 5.85 17.56
CA TYR A 461 6.53 4.70 18.29
C TYR A 461 5.74 3.45 17.94
N ARG A 462 6.44 2.37 17.60
CA ARG A 462 5.84 1.06 17.27
C ARG A 462 6.60 -0.04 17.99
N PHE A 463 5.87 -0.87 18.70
CA PHE A 463 6.38 -2.03 19.39
C PHE A 463 5.55 -3.26 19.03
N SER A 464 6.19 -4.37 18.75
CA SER A 464 5.59 -5.69 18.64
C SER A 464 6.54 -6.67 19.34
N ARG A 465 6.02 -7.36 20.37
CA ARG A 465 6.79 -8.27 21.20
C ARG A 465 7.60 -9.25 20.35
N ASP A 466 8.87 -9.40 20.67
CA ASP A 466 9.84 -10.29 20.02
C ASP A 466 10.08 -10.05 18.52
N VAL A 467 9.34 -9.13 17.88
CA VAL A 467 9.46 -8.83 16.46
C VAL A 467 10.24 -7.55 16.23
N PHE A 468 9.74 -6.40 16.68
CA PHE A 468 10.39 -5.10 16.52
C PHE A 468 10.03 -4.09 17.60
N GLU A 469 10.92 -3.13 17.79
CA GLU A 469 10.70 -1.91 18.56
C GLU A 469 11.34 -0.75 17.81
N GLN A 470 10.55 0.27 17.44
CA GLN A 470 10.98 1.31 16.50
C GLN A 470 10.44 2.68 16.88
N VAL A 471 11.26 3.71 16.66
CA VAL A 471 10.89 5.12 16.74
C VAL A 471 11.02 5.77 15.37
N ASP A 472 10.00 6.49 14.96
CA ASP A 472 9.96 7.28 13.74
C ASP A 472 9.84 8.76 14.11
N ILE A 473 10.74 9.59 13.59
CA ILE A 473 10.64 11.05 13.70
C ILE A 473 10.81 11.64 12.32
N SER A 474 9.91 12.52 11.90
CA SER A 474 10.08 13.24 10.64
C SER A 474 9.62 14.69 10.73
N THR A 475 10.28 15.56 10.01
CA THR A 475 9.98 16.98 10.05
C THR A 475 10.31 17.68 8.73
N GLN A 476 9.43 18.61 8.36
CA GLN A 476 9.69 19.72 7.46
C GLN A 476 9.50 21.00 8.26
N TRP A 477 10.53 21.81 8.42
CA TRP A 477 10.45 22.99 9.28
C TRP A 477 11.20 24.18 8.69
N PRO A 478 10.58 25.36 8.60
CA PRO A 478 11.26 26.56 8.13
C PRO A 478 12.27 27.05 9.19
N LEU A 479 13.53 27.13 8.78
CA LEU A 479 14.60 27.73 9.57
C LEU A 479 14.59 29.26 9.44
N THR A 480 14.30 29.73 8.24
CA THR A 480 14.14 31.14 7.89
C THR A 480 13.02 31.28 6.86
N LYS A 481 12.73 32.51 6.40
CA LYS A 481 11.78 32.75 5.29
C LYS A 481 12.16 32.03 3.99
N LYS A 482 13.43 31.67 3.79
CA LYS A 482 13.93 31.04 2.55
C LYS A 482 14.47 29.64 2.74
N TRP A 483 14.84 29.25 3.96
CA TRP A 483 15.44 27.95 4.25
C TRP A 483 14.49 27.04 5.02
N GLN A 484 14.40 25.80 4.57
CA GLN A 484 13.67 24.74 5.28
C GLN A 484 14.61 23.59 5.62
N ALA A 485 14.46 23.06 6.83
CA ALA A 485 15.05 21.80 7.24
C ALA A 485 14.10 20.64 6.89
N LEU A 486 14.68 19.56 6.40
CA LEU A 486 14.00 18.31 6.05
C LEU A 486 14.73 17.18 6.76
N ALA A 487 14.05 16.45 7.64
CA ALA A 487 14.65 15.32 8.33
C ALA A 487 13.64 14.20 8.53
N SER A 488 14.12 12.97 8.47
CA SER A 488 13.34 11.78 8.82
C SER A 488 14.28 10.72 9.35
N THR A 489 13.88 10.01 10.38
CA THR A 489 14.61 8.88 10.93
C THR A 489 13.65 7.76 11.31
N ASN A 490 14.02 6.53 11.01
CA ASN A 490 13.42 5.31 11.54
C ASN A 490 14.53 4.53 12.22
N TYR A 491 14.44 4.40 13.53
CA TYR A 491 15.44 3.75 14.36
C TYR A 491 14.86 2.52 15.04
N SER A 492 15.55 1.37 14.90
CA SER A 492 15.24 0.14 15.63
C SER A 492 15.88 0.20 17.00
N LEU A 493 15.05 0.29 18.06
CA LEU A 493 15.51 0.19 19.44
C LEU A 493 15.90 -1.26 19.80
N LYS A 494 15.20 -2.24 19.20
CA LYS A 494 15.50 -3.66 19.40
C LYS A 494 16.87 -4.06 18.87
N ASP A 495 17.24 -3.57 17.66
CA ASP A 495 18.47 -3.96 16.98
C ASP A 495 19.57 -2.92 17.14
N ASP A 496 19.31 -1.82 17.85
CA ASP A 496 20.21 -0.68 18.08
C ASP A 496 20.81 -0.14 16.77
N LYS A 497 19.96 0.09 15.75
CA LYS A 497 20.42 0.51 14.43
C LYS A 497 19.46 1.46 13.71
N LEU A 498 20.04 2.34 12.88
CA LEU A 498 19.30 3.19 11.95
C LEU A 498 18.81 2.33 10.77
N LEU A 499 17.48 2.19 10.61
CA LEU A 499 16.87 1.48 9.49
C LEU A 499 16.78 2.37 8.25
N ALA A 500 16.33 3.60 8.44
CA ALA A 500 16.27 4.61 7.39
C ALA A 500 16.47 6.01 7.99
N GLY A 501 17.16 6.88 7.27
CA GLY A 501 17.37 8.27 7.65
C GLY A 501 17.45 9.15 6.43
N LEU A 502 16.79 10.31 6.50
CA LEU A 502 16.81 11.34 5.49
C LEU A 502 17.16 12.66 6.17
N LEU A 503 18.11 13.36 5.61
CA LEU A 503 18.50 14.70 6.06
C LEU A 503 18.64 15.60 4.84
N GLY A 504 18.03 16.78 4.88
CA GLY A 504 18.09 17.70 3.77
C GLY A 504 17.80 19.13 4.15
N VAL A 505 18.10 20.00 3.21
CA VAL A 505 17.75 21.42 3.27
C VAL A 505 17.15 21.83 1.94
N GLU A 506 16.15 22.70 2.01
CA GLU A 506 15.53 23.33 0.86
C GLU A 506 15.69 24.84 0.97
N TYR A 507 16.23 25.46 -0.08
CA TYR A 507 16.31 26.92 -0.21
C TYR A 507 15.28 27.37 -1.25
N ASN A 508 14.39 28.27 -0.88
CA ASN A 508 13.35 28.82 -1.74
C ASN A 508 13.59 30.30 -2.00
N ALA A 509 13.78 30.65 -3.27
CA ALA A 509 13.73 32.01 -3.77
C ALA A 509 12.40 32.21 -4.53
N CYS A 510 12.13 33.46 -4.94
CA CYS A 510 10.86 33.73 -5.66
C CYS A 510 10.68 32.90 -6.95
N CYS A 511 11.77 32.60 -7.66
CA CYS A 511 11.75 32.05 -9.01
C CYS A 511 12.45 30.69 -9.12
N TRP A 512 13.11 30.22 -8.06
CA TRP A 512 13.83 28.95 -8.05
C TRP A 512 13.93 28.36 -6.64
N SER A 513 14.07 27.04 -6.56
CA SER A 513 14.38 26.33 -5.33
C SER A 513 15.53 25.35 -5.52
N LEU A 514 16.36 25.23 -4.49
CA LEU A 514 17.46 24.26 -4.43
C LEU A 514 17.20 23.30 -3.28
N ARG A 515 17.17 21.99 -3.59
CA ARG A 515 17.02 20.91 -2.61
C ARG A 515 18.27 20.08 -2.56
N LEU A 516 18.83 19.94 -1.37
CA LEU A 516 19.95 19.05 -1.08
C LEU A 516 19.47 18.02 -0.06
N VAL A 517 19.46 16.75 -0.43
CA VAL A 517 18.93 15.68 0.42
C VAL A 517 19.89 14.49 0.41
N ALA A 518 20.27 14.02 1.59
CA ALA A 518 20.96 12.76 1.80
C ALA A 518 19.96 11.75 2.34
N ASN A 519 19.85 10.59 1.70
CA ASN A 519 18.99 9.50 2.13
C ASN A 519 19.85 8.25 2.38
N ARG A 520 19.80 7.72 3.60
CA ARG A 520 20.50 6.51 4.02
C ARG A 520 19.50 5.47 4.45
N PHE A 521 19.67 4.23 4.00
CA PHE A 521 18.83 3.13 4.40
C PHE A 521 19.62 1.82 4.48
N THR A 522 19.13 0.92 5.32
CA THR A 522 19.67 -0.43 5.47
C THR A 522 18.88 -1.37 4.56
N THR A 523 19.57 -2.11 3.70
CA THR A 523 18.96 -3.13 2.83
C THR A 523 18.69 -4.41 3.62
N ALA A 524 17.86 -5.30 3.08
CA ALA A 524 17.57 -6.60 3.67
C ALA A 524 18.85 -7.42 3.98
N THR A 525 19.93 -7.22 3.21
CA THR A 525 21.24 -7.83 3.42
C THR A 525 22.10 -7.11 4.47
N GLN A 526 21.51 -6.28 5.33
CA GLN A 526 22.18 -5.46 6.35
C GLN A 526 23.26 -4.48 5.82
N LYS A 527 23.35 -4.30 4.51
CA LYS A 527 24.24 -3.29 3.91
C LYS A 527 23.55 -1.93 3.90
N THR A 528 24.27 -0.89 4.28
CA THR A 528 23.77 0.48 4.21
C THR A 528 24.03 1.07 2.83
N SER A 529 23.02 1.73 2.27
CA SER A 529 23.13 2.52 1.04
C SER A 529 22.87 3.98 1.35
N THR A 530 23.72 4.86 0.86
CA THR A 530 23.53 6.31 0.98
C THR A 530 23.41 6.91 -0.42
N THR A 531 22.38 7.71 -0.64
CA THR A 531 22.11 8.40 -1.90
C THR A 531 22.02 9.90 -1.63
N PHE A 532 22.71 10.70 -2.44
CA PHE A 532 22.63 12.15 -2.40
C PHE A 532 21.77 12.66 -3.55
N PHE A 533 20.80 13.48 -3.23
CA PHE A 533 19.92 14.15 -4.20
C PHE A 533 20.28 15.64 -4.22
N VAL A 534 20.49 16.16 -5.40
CA VAL A 534 20.66 17.60 -5.65
C VAL A 534 19.67 17.98 -6.73
N GLN A 535 18.74 18.86 -6.43
CA GLN A 535 17.73 19.35 -7.36
C GLN A 535 17.70 20.88 -7.34
N LEU A 536 17.91 21.48 -8.50
CA LEU A 536 17.58 22.88 -8.77
C LEU A 536 16.26 22.91 -9.54
N GLU A 537 15.25 23.52 -8.99
CA GLU A 537 13.95 23.74 -9.63
C GLU A 537 13.80 25.21 -9.97
N LEU A 538 13.61 25.51 -11.24
CA LEU A 538 13.20 26.81 -11.72
C LEU A 538 11.67 26.77 -11.79
N ASN A 539 11.03 27.59 -10.94
CA ASN A 539 9.56 27.55 -10.78
C ASN A 539 8.88 27.69 -12.14
N ASP A 540 7.89 26.82 -12.43
CA ASP A 540 7.11 26.77 -13.66
C ASP A 540 7.91 26.55 -14.95
N LEU A 541 9.22 26.38 -14.88
CA LEU A 541 10.08 26.26 -16.04
C LEU A 541 10.66 24.85 -16.20
N MET A 542 11.50 24.42 -15.25
CA MET A 542 12.18 23.12 -15.32
C MET A 542 12.81 22.74 -13.97
N SER A 543 13.14 21.47 -13.82
CA SER A 543 13.97 21.00 -12.70
C SER A 543 15.21 20.29 -13.22
N ILE A 544 16.35 20.58 -12.64
CA ILE A 544 17.66 19.99 -12.98
C ILE A 544 18.16 19.19 -11.77
N GLY A 545 18.64 17.97 -12.00
CA GLY A 545 19.15 17.08 -10.97
C GLY A 545 18.18 15.99 -10.54
N ILE A 546 18.57 15.16 -9.56
CA ILE A 546 17.75 14.04 -9.07
C ILE A 546 16.62 14.59 -8.20
N ASN A 547 15.38 14.27 -8.58
CA ASN A 547 14.20 14.72 -7.87
C ASN A 547 14.03 13.97 -6.53
N PRO A 548 14.20 14.61 -5.36
CA PRO A 548 14.03 13.98 -4.06
C PRO A 548 12.58 13.91 -3.57
N ILE A 549 11.62 14.50 -4.31
CA ILE A 549 10.25 14.74 -3.83
C ILE A 549 9.57 13.44 -3.44
N ARG A 550 9.73 12.37 -4.20
CA ARG A 550 9.16 11.05 -3.82
C ARG A 550 9.77 10.54 -2.51
N ALA A 551 11.08 10.65 -2.33
CA ALA A 551 11.74 10.26 -1.10
C ALA A 551 11.29 11.12 0.09
N LEU A 552 11.11 12.42 -0.12
CA LEU A 552 10.60 13.35 0.88
C LEU A 552 9.14 13.05 1.26
N GLN A 553 8.26 12.80 0.29
CA GLN A 553 6.86 12.45 0.54
C GLN A 553 6.70 11.10 1.25
N GLN A 554 7.58 10.14 0.97
CA GLN A 554 7.61 8.84 1.65
C GLN A 554 8.22 8.94 3.05
N GLY A 555 9.27 9.73 3.22
CA GLY A 555 9.98 9.88 4.49
C GLY A 555 9.34 10.88 5.45
N ILE A 556 8.59 11.87 4.94
CA ILE A 556 7.96 12.93 5.74
C ILE A 556 6.48 13.01 5.39
N PRO A 557 5.60 12.23 6.08
CA PRO A 557 4.16 12.33 5.88
C PRO A 557 3.67 13.78 6.08
N GLY A 558 2.91 14.31 5.10
CA GLY A 558 2.48 15.71 5.12
C GLY A 558 3.48 16.71 4.52
N TYR A 559 4.60 16.24 3.93
CA TYR A 559 5.49 17.11 3.18
C TYR A 559 4.75 17.88 2.08
N THR A 560 4.96 19.18 2.04
CA THR A 560 4.38 20.07 1.02
C THR A 560 5.46 20.87 0.31
N ARG A 561 5.32 21.04 -0.99
CA ARG A 561 6.17 21.99 -1.75
C ARG A 561 5.74 23.40 -1.39
N THR A 562 6.67 24.24 -0.99
CA THR A 562 6.41 25.62 -0.56
C THR A 562 6.73 26.68 -1.61
N ASN A 563 7.26 26.25 -2.76
CA ASN A 563 7.61 27.12 -3.89
C ASN A 563 6.47 27.32 -4.91
N ILE A 564 5.27 26.78 -4.65
CA ILE A 564 4.08 26.88 -5.50
C ILE A 564 3.08 27.81 -4.78
N GLN A 565 3.42 29.08 -4.61
CA GLN A 565 2.47 30.10 -4.18
C GLN A 565 2.41 31.23 -5.20
#